data_3efa220d3d41aefbba7b8e7fcd5540a7
#
_entry.id   3efa220d3d41aefbba7b8e7fcd5540a7
#
_cell.length_a   1.000
_cell.length_b   1.000
_cell.length_c   1.000
_cell.angle_alpha   90.00
_cell.angle_beta   90.00
_cell.angle_gamma   90.00
#
_symmetry.space_group_name_H-M   'P 1'
#
loop_
_entity.id
_entity.type
_entity.pdbx_description
1 polymer ?
#
loop_
_entity_poly.entity_id
_entity_poly.type
_entity_poly.pdbx_seq_one_letter_code
_entity_poly.pdbx_strand_id
1 'polypeptide(L)'
;IAVEHDAITQITFGMAAVPEGEELPLHRRAFLELSEYFAGKRQTFSLPLAPEGTAFQKRVWQALCAIPFGQVRTYADIAKQVGSPKGFRAVGSANHHNPIPILIPCHRVIGRNHTLTGYAGGLDVKAALLELEGVSVQNNHVTC
;
A
#
# COMPACT_ATOMS: atom_id res chain seq x y z
N ILE A 1 12.31 -2.59 -6.83
CA ILE A 1 11.59 -1.37 -7.28
C ILE A 1 11.76 -1.25 -8.79
N ALA A 2 10.66 -1.22 -9.51
CA ALA A 2 10.66 -1.03 -10.96
C ALA A 2 10.31 0.43 -11.29
N VAL A 3 11.03 1.00 -12.24
CA VAL A 3 10.84 2.38 -12.70
C VAL A 3 10.70 2.38 -14.22
N GLU A 4 9.68 3.06 -14.73
CA GLU A 4 9.47 3.28 -16.17
C GLU A 4 9.02 4.72 -16.40
N HIS A 5 9.55 5.36 -17.44
CA HIS A 5 9.17 6.74 -17.81
C HIS A 5 9.23 7.73 -16.62
N ASP A 6 10.30 7.64 -15.83
CA ASP A 6 10.55 8.50 -14.66
C ASP A 6 9.50 8.39 -13.56
N ALA A 7 8.82 7.25 -13.46
CA ALA A 7 7.87 6.97 -12.38
C ALA A 7 8.00 5.54 -11.88
N ILE A 8 7.64 5.31 -10.61
CA ILE A 8 7.64 3.98 -10.02
C ILE A 8 6.41 3.22 -10.49
N THR A 9 6.63 2.01 -11.01
CA THR A 9 5.57 1.16 -11.54
C THR A 9 5.30 -0.08 -10.70
N GLN A 10 6.28 -0.53 -9.90
CA GLN A 10 6.14 -1.73 -9.10
C GLN A 10 7.12 -1.78 -7.93
N ILE A 11 6.67 -2.33 -6.82
CA ILE A 11 7.49 -2.75 -5.69
C ILE A 11 7.11 -4.18 -5.35
N THR A 12 8.11 -5.04 -5.20
CA THR A 12 7.91 -6.45 -4.86
C THR A 12 8.60 -6.77 -3.54
N PHE A 13 7.93 -7.49 -2.66
CA PHE A 13 8.54 -8.00 -1.43
C PHE A 13 9.36 -9.25 -1.71
N GLY A 14 10.43 -9.42 -0.94
CA GLY A 14 11.24 -10.61 -0.95
C GLY A 14 12.42 -10.56 -1.90
N MET A 15 13.18 -11.66 -1.92
CA MET A 15 14.40 -11.82 -2.68
C MET A 15 14.09 -12.41 -4.06
N ALA A 16 13.32 -11.72 -4.87
CA ALA A 16 13.23 -12.08 -6.27
C ALA A 16 14.59 -11.84 -6.93
N ALA A 17 14.94 -12.66 -7.92
CA ALA A 17 16.11 -12.39 -8.73
C ALA A 17 16.03 -10.95 -9.22
N VAL A 18 17.04 -10.15 -8.86
CA VAL A 18 17.09 -8.75 -9.26
C VAL A 18 17.24 -8.73 -10.77
N PRO A 19 16.28 -8.17 -11.53
CA PRO A 19 16.48 -8.00 -12.97
C PRO A 19 17.74 -7.18 -13.18
N GLU A 20 18.61 -7.64 -14.04
CA GLU A 20 19.77 -6.84 -14.45
C GLU A 20 19.23 -5.56 -15.10
N GLY A 21 19.48 -4.45 -14.47
CA GLY A 21 19.04 -3.15 -14.93
C GLY A 21 19.88 -2.04 -14.33
N GLU A 22 19.89 -0.92 -15.01
CA GLU A 22 20.61 0.26 -14.55
C GLU A 22 19.87 0.88 -13.35
N GLU A 23 20.61 1.20 -12.29
CA GLU A 23 20.05 1.95 -11.17
C GLU A 23 19.86 3.41 -11.56
N LEU A 24 18.62 3.86 -11.59
CA LEU A 24 18.26 5.25 -11.90
C LEU A 24 18.25 6.10 -10.62
N PRO A 25 18.37 7.43 -10.72
CA PRO A 25 18.26 8.32 -9.57
C PRO A 25 16.95 8.13 -8.78
N LEU A 26 15.84 7.80 -9.47
CA LEU A 26 14.56 7.55 -8.82
C LEU A 26 14.59 6.30 -7.94
N HIS A 27 15.35 5.26 -8.30
CA HIS A 27 15.55 4.08 -7.45
C HIS A 27 16.20 4.47 -6.12
N ARG A 28 17.24 5.30 -6.18
CA ARG A 28 17.94 5.77 -4.96
C ARG A 28 17.04 6.60 -4.08
N ARG A 29 16.27 7.48 -4.68
CA ARG A 29 15.31 8.33 -3.96
C ARG A 29 14.23 7.47 -3.31
N ALA A 30 13.68 6.48 -4.01
CA ALA A 30 12.69 5.56 -3.46
C ALA A 30 13.27 4.75 -2.30
N PHE A 31 14.48 4.22 -2.46
CA PHE A 31 15.16 3.48 -1.41
C PHE A 31 15.37 4.36 -0.16
N LEU A 32 15.83 5.60 -0.36
CA LEU A 32 16.02 6.54 0.73
C LEU A 32 14.72 6.84 1.47
N GLU A 33 13.65 7.15 0.75
CA GLU A 33 12.36 7.47 1.37
C GLU A 33 11.77 6.26 2.09
N LEU A 34 11.88 5.06 1.53
CA LEU A 34 11.45 3.83 2.21
C LEU A 34 12.29 3.56 3.46
N SER A 35 13.60 3.77 3.40
CA SER A 35 14.49 3.62 4.56
C SER A 35 14.11 4.59 5.67
N GLU A 36 13.81 5.84 5.33
CA GLU A 36 13.35 6.84 6.29
C GLU A 36 12.00 6.46 6.91
N TYR A 37 11.09 5.92 6.09
CA TYR A 37 9.80 5.43 6.57
C TYR A 37 9.98 4.30 7.60
N PHE A 38 10.80 3.29 7.28
CA PHE A 38 11.07 2.18 8.19
C PHE A 38 11.81 2.60 9.46
N ALA A 39 12.57 3.69 9.39
CA ALA A 39 13.25 4.24 10.55
C ALA A 39 12.35 5.15 11.42
N GLY A 40 11.08 5.31 11.04
CA GLY A 40 10.14 6.18 11.74
C GLY A 40 10.36 7.68 11.51
N LYS A 41 11.12 8.04 10.47
CA LYS A 41 11.50 9.42 10.16
C LYS A 41 10.68 10.06 9.05
N ARG A 42 9.82 9.29 8.38
CA ARG A 42 9.02 9.75 7.24
C ARG A 42 7.62 9.18 7.31
N GLN A 43 6.62 10.02 7.10
CA GLN A 43 5.22 9.63 7.10
C GLN A 43 4.58 9.70 5.71
N THR A 44 5.14 10.49 4.80
CA THR A 44 4.62 10.67 3.46
C THR A 44 5.71 10.49 2.42
N PHE A 45 5.33 10.13 1.21
CA PHE A 45 6.26 9.93 0.10
C PHE A 45 6.03 10.98 -0.98
N SER A 46 7.12 11.43 -1.60
CA SER A 46 7.09 12.44 -2.67
C SER A 46 7.50 11.86 -4.02
N LEU A 47 7.32 10.56 -4.21
CA LEU A 47 7.76 9.83 -5.40
C LEU A 47 6.66 9.82 -6.46
N PRO A 48 7.00 10.01 -7.75
CA PRO A 48 6.02 9.84 -8.81
C PRO A 48 5.66 8.35 -8.97
N LEU A 49 4.37 8.04 -9.00
CA LEU A 49 3.84 6.69 -9.11
C LEU A 49 3.04 6.55 -10.41
N ALA A 50 3.25 5.44 -11.11
CA ALA A 50 2.52 5.12 -12.33
C ALA A 50 2.06 3.66 -12.31
N PRO A 51 1.12 3.28 -11.44
CA PRO A 51 0.61 1.92 -11.39
C PRO A 51 -0.22 1.61 -12.64
N GLU A 52 -0.01 0.43 -13.22
CA GLU A 52 -0.82 -0.04 -14.33
C GLU A 52 -1.99 -0.86 -13.82
N GLY A 53 -3.17 -0.63 -14.38
CA GLY A 53 -4.37 -1.35 -14.02
C GLY A 53 -5.61 -0.77 -14.70
N THR A 54 -6.77 -1.34 -14.37
CA THR A 54 -8.05 -0.86 -14.87
C THR A 54 -8.40 0.51 -14.30
N ALA A 55 -9.36 1.19 -14.91
CA ALA A 55 -9.86 2.47 -14.42
C ALA A 55 -10.38 2.34 -12.98
N PHE A 56 -11.09 1.24 -12.67
CA PHE A 56 -11.61 0.97 -11.31
C PHE A 56 -10.46 0.76 -10.32
N GLN A 57 -9.47 -0.07 -10.67
CA GLN A 57 -8.30 -0.31 -9.82
C GLN A 57 -7.57 1.00 -9.52
N LYS A 58 -7.36 1.84 -10.52
CA LYS A 58 -6.68 3.13 -10.34
C LYS A 58 -7.47 4.06 -9.40
N ARG A 59 -8.80 4.06 -9.49
CA ARG A 59 -9.63 4.83 -8.55
C ARG A 59 -9.50 4.32 -7.13
N VAL A 60 -9.47 3.00 -6.93
CA VAL A 60 -9.23 2.39 -5.61
C VAL A 60 -7.87 2.80 -5.08
N TRP A 61 -6.81 2.63 -5.87
CA TRP A 61 -5.45 2.96 -5.43
C TRP A 61 -5.31 4.44 -5.10
N GLN A 62 -5.96 5.32 -5.85
CA GLN A 62 -5.98 6.75 -5.55
C GLN A 62 -6.68 7.03 -4.22
N ALA A 63 -7.78 6.33 -3.93
CA ALA A 63 -8.45 6.44 -2.64
C ALA A 63 -7.57 5.94 -1.49
N LEU A 64 -6.79 4.88 -1.72
CA LEU A 64 -5.82 4.38 -0.73
C LEU A 64 -4.77 5.44 -0.40
N CYS A 65 -4.26 6.14 -1.41
CA CYS A 65 -3.26 7.19 -1.20
C CYS A 65 -3.79 8.35 -0.35
N ALA A 66 -5.09 8.52 -0.26
CA ALA A 66 -5.72 9.54 0.57
C ALA A 66 -5.86 9.12 2.05
N ILE A 67 -5.57 7.87 2.40
CA ILE A 67 -5.61 7.42 3.80
C ILE A 67 -4.37 7.94 4.51
N PRO A 68 -4.52 8.79 5.54
CA PRO A 68 -3.36 9.35 6.24
C PRO A 68 -2.56 8.28 6.99
N PHE A 69 -1.28 8.57 7.19
CA PHE A 69 -0.41 7.77 8.06
C PHE A 69 -1.05 7.62 9.44
N GLY A 70 -1.02 6.42 9.97
CA GLY A 70 -1.58 6.12 11.29
C GLY A 70 -3.09 5.94 11.33
N GLN A 71 -3.75 5.92 10.16
CA GLN A 71 -5.18 5.69 10.06
C GLN A 71 -5.48 4.45 9.23
N VAL A 72 -6.67 3.90 9.42
CA VAL A 72 -7.16 2.75 8.67
C VAL A 72 -8.54 3.04 8.09
N ARG A 73 -8.89 2.30 7.05
CA ARG A 73 -10.24 2.32 6.46
C ARG A 73 -10.65 0.87 6.21
N THR A 74 -11.94 0.59 6.26
CA THR A 74 -12.45 -0.72 5.86
C THR A 74 -12.64 -0.77 4.35
N TYR A 75 -12.77 -1.99 3.80
CA TYR A 75 -13.10 -2.15 2.37
C TYR A 75 -14.42 -1.45 2.02
N ALA A 76 -15.40 -1.48 2.94
CA ALA A 76 -16.67 -0.79 2.75
C ALA A 76 -16.51 0.73 2.67
N ASP A 77 -15.62 1.29 3.49
CA ASP A 77 -15.30 2.73 3.45
C ASP A 77 -14.75 3.14 2.09
N ILE A 78 -13.80 2.36 1.58
CA ILE A 78 -13.20 2.62 0.27
C ILE A 78 -14.24 2.44 -0.85
N ALA A 79 -15.09 1.41 -0.75
CA ALA A 79 -16.15 1.19 -1.73
C ALA A 79 -17.09 2.39 -1.83
N LYS A 80 -17.48 2.96 -0.71
CA LYS A 80 -18.27 4.20 -0.69
C LYS A 80 -17.54 5.37 -1.32
N GLN A 81 -16.27 5.52 -1.00
CA GLN A 81 -15.45 6.63 -1.48
C GLN A 81 -15.29 6.61 -3.00
N VAL A 82 -15.16 5.43 -3.60
CA VAL A 82 -15.02 5.30 -5.06
C VAL A 82 -16.37 5.25 -5.80
N GLY A 83 -17.48 5.45 -5.08
CA GLY A 83 -18.82 5.49 -5.68
C GLY A 83 -19.44 4.13 -5.98
N SER A 84 -18.95 3.06 -5.34
CA SER A 84 -19.42 1.68 -5.53
C SER A 84 -19.68 1.01 -4.17
N PRO A 85 -20.70 1.47 -3.40
CA PRO A 85 -20.88 1.04 -2.02
C PRO A 85 -21.13 -0.47 -1.84
N LYS A 86 -21.60 -1.15 -2.88
CA LYS A 86 -21.76 -2.62 -2.89
C LYS A 86 -20.53 -3.35 -3.44
N GLY A 87 -19.52 -2.62 -3.90
CA GLY A 87 -18.35 -3.16 -4.58
C GLY A 87 -17.19 -3.53 -3.66
N PHE A 88 -17.44 -3.86 -2.40
CA PHE A 88 -16.36 -4.12 -1.44
C PHE A 88 -15.48 -5.31 -1.84
N ARG A 89 -16.02 -6.31 -2.55
CA ARG A 89 -15.23 -7.44 -3.08
C ARG A 89 -14.30 -7.00 -4.20
N ALA A 90 -14.79 -6.15 -5.10
CA ALA A 90 -13.97 -5.58 -6.17
C ALA A 90 -12.89 -4.66 -5.61
N VAL A 91 -13.20 -3.91 -4.56
CA VAL A 91 -12.22 -3.12 -3.82
C VAL A 91 -11.17 -4.02 -3.18
N GLY A 92 -11.58 -5.12 -2.56
CA GLY A 92 -10.64 -6.09 -1.98
C GLY A 92 -9.71 -6.68 -3.03
N SER A 93 -10.23 -7.03 -4.21
CA SER A 93 -9.42 -7.51 -5.33
C SER A 93 -8.44 -6.45 -5.81
N ALA A 94 -8.88 -5.21 -6.00
CA ALA A 94 -8.01 -4.10 -6.41
C ALA A 94 -6.93 -3.84 -5.37
N ASN A 95 -7.27 -3.91 -4.10
CA ASN A 95 -6.33 -3.77 -2.99
C ASN A 95 -5.24 -4.85 -3.04
N HIS A 96 -5.64 -6.10 -3.30
CA HIS A 96 -4.74 -7.23 -3.41
C HIS A 96 -3.81 -7.12 -4.64
N HIS A 97 -4.27 -6.51 -5.72
CA HIS A 97 -3.51 -6.37 -6.98
C HIS A 97 -2.70 -5.06 -7.04
N ASN A 98 -2.60 -4.33 -5.94
CA ASN A 98 -1.79 -3.12 -5.88
C ASN A 98 -0.32 -3.43 -6.26
N PRO A 99 0.21 -2.83 -7.33
CA PRO A 99 1.59 -3.11 -7.77
C PRO A 99 2.66 -2.36 -6.98
N ILE A 100 2.29 -1.36 -6.17
CA ILE A 100 3.24 -0.49 -5.47
C ILE A 100 2.89 -0.44 -3.97
N PRO A 101 3.04 -1.58 -3.24
CA PRO A 101 2.72 -1.59 -1.81
C PRO A 101 3.56 -0.57 -1.03
N ILE A 102 3.07 -0.17 0.11
CA ILE A 102 3.63 0.83 1.01
C ILE A 102 3.42 2.25 0.49
N LEU A 103 3.89 2.58 -0.71
CA LEU A 103 3.69 3.90 -1.32
C LEU A 103 2.21 4.13 -1.67
N ILE A 104 1.54 3.09 -2.19
CA ILE A 104 0.08 3.04 -2.25
C ILE A 104 -0.34 2.19 -1.05
N PRO A 105 -0.86 2.78 0.03
CA PRO A 105 -0.90 2.13 1.34
C PRO A 105 -2.04 1.13 1.50
N CYS A 106 -2.01 0.05 0.74
CA CYS A 106 -3.01 -1.01 0.83
C CYS A 106 -3.01 -1.71 2.20
N HIS A 107 -1.93 -1.61 2.97
CA HIS A 107 -1.88 -2.12 4.35
C HIS A 107 -2.80 -1.36 5.30
N ARG A 108 -3.25 -0.15 4.95
CA ARG A 108 -4.18 0.66 5.76
C ARG A 108 -5.65 0.29 5.54
N VAL A 109 -5.93 -0.69 4.69
CA VAL A 109 -7.29 -1.19 4.48
C VAL A 109 -7.47 -2.51 5.23
N ILE A 110 -8.50 -2.56 6.05
CA ILE A 110 -8.80 -3.70 6.91
C ILE A 110 -10.20 -4.22 6.66
N GLY A 111 -10.44 -5.44 7.12
CA GLY A 111 -11.74 -6.07 6.96
C GLY A 111 -12.78 -5.55 7.94
N ARG A 112 -14.00 -6.06 7.76
CA ARG A 112 -15.13 -5.83 8.66
C ARG A 112 -14.72 -6.22 10.09
N ASN A 113 -15.20 -5.48 11.07
CA ASN A 113 -14.86 -5.67 12.49
C ASN A 113 -13.35 -5.43 12.77
N HIS A 114 -12.70 -4.61 11.96
CA HIS A 114 -11.29 -4.24 12.10
C HIS A 114 -10.33 -5.43 12.06
N THR A 115 -10.70 -6.48 11.34
CA THR A 115 -9.88 -7.67 11.17
C THR A 115 -8.85 -7.47 10.05
N LEU A 116 -7.60 -7.89 10.29
CA LEU A 116 -6.62 -7.92 9.22
C LEU A 116 -6.96 -9.03 8.23
N THR A 117 -7.04 -8.67 6.97
CA THR A 117 -7.28 -9.59 5.86
C THR A 117 -6.20 -9.43 4.82
N GLY A 118 -6.02 -10.44 3.99
CA GLY A 118 -5.03 -10.59 2.94
C GLY A 118 -4.08 -9.43 2.64
N TYR A 119 -2.80 -9.74 2.59
CA TYR A 119 -1.76 -8.80 2.17
C TYR A 119 -0.70 -9.58 1.38
N ALA A 120 -0.20 -8.98 0.29
CA ALA A 120 0.76 -9.65 -0.59
C ALA A 120 2.06 -10.04 0.14
N GLY A 121 2.49 -9.24 1.10
CA GLY A 121 3.66 -9.54 1.95
C GLY A 121 3.36 -10.44 3.15
N GLY A 122 2.10 -10.84 3.35
CA GLY A 122 1.64 -11.62 4.50
C GLY A 122 1.07 -10.76 5.63
N LEU A 123 0.23 -11.36 6.47
CA LEU A 123 -0.42 -10.63 7.58
C LEU A 123 0.58 -10.13 8.63
N ASP A 124 1.69 -10.83 8.84
CA ASP A 124 2.74 -10.39 9.76
C ASP A 124 3.36 -9.07 9.29
N VAL A 125 3.61 -8.94 7.99
CA VAL A 125 4.13 -7.70 7.41
C VAL A 125 3.10 -6.60 7.50
N LYS A 126 1.83 -6.90 7.20
CA LYS A 126 0.74 -5.93 7.33
C LYS A 126 0.63 -5.39 8.75
N ALA A 127 0.64 -6.28 9.75
CA ALA A 127 0.61 -5.89 11.16
C ALA A 127 1.82 -5.03 11.53
N ALA A 128 3.02 -5.42 11.09
CA ALA A 128 4.24 -4.68 11.36
C ALA A 128 4.21 -3.26 10.78
N LEU A 129 3.70 -3.10 9.57
CA LEU A 129 3.54 -1.78 8.94
C LEU A 129 2.55 -0.91 9.71
N LEU A 130 1.42 -1.46 10.11
CA LEU A 130 0.43 -0.73 10.91
C LEU A 130 1.00 -0.32 12.27
N GLU A 131 1.71 -1.21 12.95
CA GLU A 131 2.34 -0.90 14.24
C GLU A 131 3.43 0.15 14.09
N LEU A 132 4.21 0.11 13.01
CA LEU A 132 5.19 1.13 12.68
C LEU A 132 4.52 2.51 12.56
N GLU A 133 3.29 2.54 12.04
CA GLU A 133 2.52 3.78 11.88
C GLU A 133 1.75 4.17 13.15
N GLY A 134 1.93 3.45 14.26
CA GLY A 134 1.29 3.77 15.52
C GLY A 134 -0.11 3.16 15.70
N VAL A 135 -0.50 2.24 14.83
CA VAL A 135 -1.78 1.54 14.92
C VAL A 135 -1.57 0.25 15.72
N SER A 136 -2.30 0.09 16.81
CA SER A 136 -2.20 -1.13 17.64
C SER A 136 -2.91 -2.31 17.00
N VAL A 137 -2.22 -3.45 16.96
CA VAL A 137 -2.74 -4.70 16.39
C VAL A 137 -2.60 -5.80 17.44
N GLN A 138 -3.71 -6.50 17.73
CA GLN A 138 -3.71 -7.67 18.62
C GLN A 138 -4.57 -8.78 18.01
N ASN A 139 -4.02 -9.99 17.92
CA ASN A 139 -4.71 -11.16 17.36
C ASN A 139 -5.33 -10.87 15.97
N ASN A 140 -4.57 -10.20 15.10
CA ASN A 140 -4.99 -9.77 13.77
C ASN A 140 -6.23 -8.84 13.77
N HIS A 141 -6.41 -8.08 14.86
CA HIS A 141 -7.43 -7.03 14.96
C HIS A 141 -6.77 -5.69 15.25
N VAL A 142 -7.26 -4.65 14.61
CA VAL A 142 -6.87 -3.28 14.93
C VAL A 142 -7.64 -2.84 16.16
N THR A 143 -6.92 -2.41 17.17
CA THR A 143 -7.50 -1.84 18.39
C THR A 143 -7.36 -0.33 18.33
N CYS A 144 -8.48 0.36 18.35
CA CYS A 144 -8.50 1.82 18.38
C CYS A 144 -8.60 2.32 19.81
#